data_9274110135bcb329112a4360a894dcd5
#
_entry.id   9274110135bcb329112a4360a894dcd5
#
_cell.length_a   1.000
_cell.length_b   1.000
_cell.length_c   1.000
_cell.angle_alpha   90.00
_cell.angle_beta   90.00
_cell.angle_gamma   90.00
#
_symmetry.space_group_name_H-M   'P 1'
#
loop_
_entity.id
_entity.type
_entity.pdbx_description
1 polymer ?
#
loop_
_entity_poly.entity_id
_entity_poly.type
_entity_poly.pdbx_seq_one_letter_code
_entity_poly.pdbx_strand_id
1 'polypeptide(L)'
;MSNQFQDEVVAGLVVRSYSDADHEQVVGLYNEGLLAGQIAPNDSGADLDYVREAYFEDERNHLWVAEIGGRCVGMIGVASDEDHTAEIRRLRVARDLQNTGIAARLLETAIAHCKHHGYLKIRLDTRFEKDEAVGLFDRVGFQHTRTRSTPGKQLLEFYFDLYRSKDDDEIAPGS
;
A
#
# COMPACT_ATOMS: atom_id res chain seq x y z
N MET A 1 -0.10 -18.01 20.36
CA MET A 1 -0.67 -19.06 19.51
C MET A 1 -1.22 -18.60 18.16
N SER A 2 -1.37 -17.30 17.93
CA SER A 2 -1.80 -16.76 16.62
C SER A 2 -0.70 -16.64 15.57
N ASN A 3 0.57 -16.77 15.95
CA ASN A 3 1.70 -16.49 15.08
C ASN A 3 2.01 -17.59 14.05
N GLN A 4 1.73 -18.85 14.37
CA GLN A 4 2.15 -19.96 13.54
C GLN A 4 1.45 -20.00 12.19
N PHE A 5 0.13 -19.75 12.17
CA PHE A 5 -0.64 -19.68 10.92
C PHE A 5 -0.24 -18.44 10.09
N GLN A 6 -0.04 -17.31 10.75
CA GLN A 6 0.42 -16.08 10.09
C GLN A 6 1.82 -16.26 9.48
N ASP A 7 2.72 -16.92 10.21
CA ASP A 7 4.07 -17.19 9.72
C ASP A 7 4.05 -18.15 8.52
N GLU A 8 3.18 -19.15 8.52
CA GLU A 8 3.01 -20.06 7.39
C GLU A 8 2.46 -19.36 6.15
N VAL A 9 1.47 -18.48 6.30
CA VAL A 9 0.90 -17.69 5.21
C VAL A 9 1.98 -16.78 4.61
N VAL A 10 2.73 -16.08 5.45
CA VAL A 10 3.80 -15.17 5.00
C VAL A 10 4.94 -15.96 4.33
N ALA A 11 5.26 -17.16 4.80
CA ALA A 11 6.29 -18.01 4.21
C ALA A 11 5.95 -18.47 2.78
N GLY A 12 4.66 -18.68 2.47
CA GLY A 12 4.20 -19.04 1.13
C GLY A 12 3.92 -17.86 0.21
N LEU A 13 4.10 -16.65 0.69
CA LEU A 13 3.74 -15.42 -0.01
C LEU A 13 4.82 -14.99 -0.98
N VAL A 14 4.41 -14.66 -2.20
CA VAL A 14 5.25 -14.00 -3.21
C VAL A 14 4.62 -12.66 -3.55
N VAL A 15 5.39 -11.57 -3.44
CA VAL A 15 5.01 -10.25 -3.94
C VAL A 15 5.75 -10.02 -5.24
N ARG A 16 5.02 -9.77 -6.30
CA ARG A 16 5.54 -9.59 -7.65
C ARG A 16 4.79 -8.51 -8.42
N SER A 17 5.36 -8.08 -9.53
CA SER A 17 4.67 -7.14 -10.44
C SER A 17 3.37 -7.75 -10.98
N TYR A 18 2.38 -6.90 -11.12
CA TYR A 18 1.14 -7.25 -11.83
C TYR A 18 1.45 -7.67 -13.27
N SER A 19 0.70 -8.65 -13.76
CA SER A 19 0.62 -8.99 -15.18
C SER A 19 -0.84 -9.01 -15.64
N ASP A 20 -1.08 -8.96 -16.96
CA ASP A 20 -2.44 -8.92 -17.50
C ASP A 20 -3.28 -10.15 -17.13
N ALA A 21 -2.63 -11.28 -16.86
CA ALA A 21 -3.29 -12.48 -16.37
C ALA A 21 -3.92 -12.33 -14.98
N ASP A 22 -3.48 -11.34 -14.22
CA ASP A 22 -3.98 -11.07 -12.86
C ASP A 22 -5.24 -10.18 -12.85
N HIS A 23 -5.61 -9.61 -13.98
CA HIS A 23 -6.62 -8.54 -14.05
C HIS A 23 -7.94 -8.91 -13.37
N GLU A 24 -8.48 -10.08 -13.66
CA GLU A 24 -9.75 -10.54 -13.09
C GLU A 24 -9.68 -10.65 -11.57
N GLN A 25 -8.60 -11.22 -11.05
CA GLN A 25 -8.41 -11.36 -9.61
C GLN A 25 -8.19 -10.01 -8.92
N VAL A 26 -7.49 -9.09 -9.56
CA VAL A 26 -7.25 -7.74 -9.05
C VAL A 26 -8.56 -6.95 -8.96
N VAL A 27 -9.42 -7.04 -9.95
CA VAL A 27 -10.77 -6.43 -9.91
C VAL A 27 -11.59 -7.04 -8.78
N GLY A 28 -11.50 -8.35 -8.57
CA GLY A 28 -12.15 -9.01 -7.45
C GLY A 28 -11.69 -8.47 -6.09
N LEU A 29 -10.39 -8.29 -5.89
CA LEU A 29 -9.82 -7.70 -4.68
C LEU A 29 -10.29 -6.27 -4.47
N TYR A 30 -10.36 -5.47 -5.51
CA TYR A 30 -10.86 -4.10 -5.45
C TYR A 30 -12.29 -4.05 -4.91
N ASN A 31 -13.15 -4.97 -5.34
CA ASN A 31 -14.54 -5.04 -4.90
C ASN A 31 -14.71 -5.65 -3.51
N GLU A 32 -13.80 -6.52 -3.09
CA GLU A 32 -13.90 -7.28 -1.85
C GLU A 32 -13.37 -6.54 -0.64
N GLY A 33 -12.21 -5.95 -0.72
CA GLY A 33 -11.49 -5.49 0.46
C GLY A 33 -10.82 -4.15 0.33
N LEU A 34 -11.21 -3.19 1.15
CA LEU A 34 -10.58 -1.88 1.24
C LEU A 34 -9.74 -1.76 2.51
N LEU A 35 -8.43 -1.58 2.37
CA LEU A 35 -7.56 -1.20 3.47
C LEU A 35 -7.17 0.28 3.40
N ALA A 36 -6.56 0.71 2.30
CA ALA A 36 -6.09 2.08 2.17
C ALA A 36 -5.88 2.46 0.71
N GLY A 37 -5.67 3.74 0.49
CA GLY A 37 -5.33 4.30 -0.80
C GLY A 37 -6.55 4.53 -1.69
N GLN A 38 -6.73 5.79 -2.05
CA GLN A 38 -7.75 6.25 -2.98
C GLN A 38 -9.19 5.95 -2.54
N ILE A 39 -9.65 6.75 -1.59
CA ILE A 39 -10.98 6.63 -1.00
C ILE A 39 -11.85 7.85 -1.39
N ALA A 40 -11.64 8.39 -2.57
CA ALA A 40 -12.46 9.47 -3.07
C ALA A 40 -13.92 9.02 -3.22
N PRO A 41 -14.91 9.86 -2.90
CA PRO A 41 -16.31 9.50 -3.04
C PRO A 41 -16.72 9.12 -4.47
N ASN A 42 -15.95 9.59 -5.44
CA ASN A 42 -16.16 9.35 -6.88
C ASN A 42 -15.14 8.38 -7.47
N ASP A 43 -14.50 7.56 -6.64
CA ASP A 43 -13.57 6.54 -7.13
C ASP A 43 -14.29 5.54 -8.01
N SER A 44 -13.98 5.59 -9.30
CA SER A 44 -14.57 4.71 -10.32
C SER A 44 -13.78 3.42 -10.55
N GLY A 45 -12.58 3.32 -9.98
CA GLY A 45 -11.67 2.22 -10.29
C GLY A 45 -11.08 2.28 -11.69
N ALA A 46 -11.13 3.41 -12.36
CA ALA A 46 -10.72 3.56 -13.77
C ALA A 46 -9.25 3.19 -14.02
N ASP A 47 -8.38 3.36 -13.04
CA ASP A 47 -6.99 2.95 -13.14
C ASP A 47 -6.83 1.44 -13.29
N LEU A 48 -7.78 0.64 -12.78
CA LEU A 48 -7.79 -0.80 -12.94
C LEU A 48 -8.30 -1.25 -14.31
N ASP A 49 -9.02 -0.38 -15.02
CA ASP A 49 -9.40 -0.62 -16.42
C ASP A 49 -8.24 -0.35 -17.38
N TYR A 50 -7.28 0.49 -16.96
CA TYR A 50 -6.13 0.92 -17.76
C TYR A 50 -4.83 0.78 -16.98
N VAL A 51 -4.57 -0.42 -16.47
CA VAL A 51 -3.44 -0.68 -15.56
C VAL A 51 -2.09 -0.31 -16.18
N ARG A 52 -1.89 -0.63 -17.46
CA ARG A 52 -0.61 -0.33 -18.12
C ARG A 52 -0.34 1.15 -18.21
N GLU A 53 -1.34 1.93 -18.57
CA GLU A 53 -1.25 3.38 -18.65
C GLU A 53 -1.09 4.01 -17.26
N ALA A 54 -1.80 3.50 -16.28
CA ALA A 54 -1.80 4.06 -14.93
C ALA A 54 -0.51 3.76 -14.14
N TYR A 55 0.08 2.57 -14.34
CA TYR A 55 1.13 2.06 -13.46
C TYR A 55 2.42 1.62 -14.16
N PHE A 56 2.46 1.51 -15.48
CA PHE A 56 3.61 0.94 -16.20
C PHE A 56 4.18 1.81 -17.31
N GLU A 57 3.57 2.91 -17.66
CA GLU A 57 4.14 3.88 -18.62
C GLU A 57 5.24 4.73 -18.00
N ASP A 58 5.12 5.08 -16.72
CA ASP A 58 6.15 5.78 -15.96
C ASP A 58 6.78 4.78 -14.97
N GLU A 59 8.07 4.57 -15.06
CA GLU A 59 8.80 3.61 -14.22
C GLU A 59 8.76 3.95 -12.73
N ARG A 60 8.41 5.18 -12.37
CA ARG A 60 8.20 5.59 -10.97
C ARG A 60 6.90 5.07 -10.39
N ASN A 61 5.92 4.76 -11.24
CA ASN A 61 4.66 4.14 -10.86
C ASN A 61 4.80 2.62 -10.94
N HIS A 62 4.00 1.90 -10.17
CA HIS A 62 4.00 0.45 -10.23
C HIS A 62 2.76 -0.15 -9.56
N LEU A 63 2.39 -1.36 -9.95
CA LEU A 63 1.34 -2.14 -9.30
C LEU A 63 1.89 -3.55 -9.03
N TRP A 64 1.78 -3.98 -7.78
CA TRP A 64 2.19 -5.31 -7.34
C TRP A 64 0.99 -6.12 -6.90
N VAL A 65 1.13 -7.43 -7.02
CA VAL A 65 0.20 -8.40 -6.46
C VAL A 65 0.94 -9.29 -5.45
N ALA A 66 0.22 -9.70 -4.43
CA ALA A 66 0.66 -10.73 -3.50
C ALA A 66 -0.03 -12.03 -3.89
N GLU A 67 0.75 -13.11 -4.00
CA GLU A 67 0.27 -14.40 -4.49
C GLU A 67 0.62 -15.50 -3.50
N ILE A 68 -0.34 -16.40 -3.26
CA ILE A 68 -0.13 -17.64 -2.52
C ILE A 68 -0.73 -18.77 -3.35
N GLY A 69 0.11 -19.73 -3.75
CA GLY A 69 -0.34 -20.92 -4.49
C GLY A 69 -1.12 -20.61 -5.77
N GLY A 70 -0.73 -19.58 -6.52
CA GLY A 70 -1.40 -19.18 -7.76
C GLY A 70 -2.61 -18.28 -7.58
N ARG A 71 -2.97 -17.95 -6.33
CA ARG A 71 -4.09 -17.05 -6.01
C ARG A 71 -3.55 -15.65 -5.66
N CYS A 72 -4.11 -14.61 -6.27
CA CYS A 72 -3.85 -13.23 -5.86
C CYS A 72 -4.61 -12.93 -4.57
N VAL A 73 -3.87 -12.66 -3.50
CA VAL A 73 -4.42 -12.44 -2.15
C VAL A 73 -4.27 -10.99 -1.69
N GLY A 74 -3.60 -10.17 -2.47
CA GLY A 74 -3.43 -8.76 -2.16
C GLY A 74 -2.87 -7.98 -3.33
N MET A 75 -2.94 -6.66 -3.24
CA MET A 75 -2.36 -5.74 -4.21
C MET A 75 -2.00 -4.40 -3.58
N ILE A 76 -1.07 -3.71 -4.19
CA ILE A 76 -0.71 -2.33 -3.83
C ILE A 76 -0.20 -1.61 -5.08
N GLY A 77 -0.60 -0.35 -5.22
CA GLY A 77 -0.13 0.53 -6.28
C GLY A 77 0.64 1.72 -5.73
N VAL A 78 1.60 2.19 -6.49
CA VAL A 78 2.30 3.45 -6.28
C VAL A 78 2.10 4.32 -7.51
N ALA A 79 1.64 5.54 -7.31
CA ALA A 79 1.56 6.54 -8.37
C ALA A 79 2.24 7.83 -7.92
N SER A 80 2.90 8.50 -8.87
CA SER A 80 3.48 9.80 -8.64
C SER A 80 2.36 10.83 -8.45
N ASP A 81 2.44 11.61 -7.38
CA ASP A 81 1.51 12.70 -7.13
C ASP A 81 2.19 14.03 -7.48
N GLU A 82 2.48 14.86 -6.54
CA GLU A 82 3.23 16.08 -6.76
C GLU A 82 4.73 15.84 -6.62
N ASP A 83 5.55 16.87 -6.86
CA ASP A 83 6.99 16.82 -6.82
C ASP A 83 7.58 15.92 -5.73
N HIS A 84 8.21 14.84 -6.14
CA HIS A 84 8.89 13.87 -5.28
C HIS A 84 7.99 13.17 -4.25
N THR A 85 6.69 13.24 -4.41
CA THR A 85 5.71 12.56 -3.55
C THR A 85 5.10 11.36 -4.28
N ALA A 86 5.12 10.21 -3.64
CA ALA A 86 4.41 9.01 -4.08
C ALA A 86 3.09 8.88 -3.33
N GLU A 87 2.08 8.41 -4.01
CA GLU A 87 0.79 8.06 -3.41
C GLU A 87 0.61 6.55 -3.43
N ILE A 88 0.33 5.98 -2.27
CA ILE A 88 -0.10 4.58 -2.19
C ILE A 88 -1.56 4.48 -2.63
N ARG A 89 -1.80 3.58 -3.57
CA ARG A 89 -3.13 3.32 -4.11
C ARG A 89 -3.46 1.84 -4.00
N ARG A 90 -4.75 1.54 -3.91
CA ARG A 90 -5.27 0.18 -4.06
C ARG A 90 -4.64 -0.84 -3.12
N LEU A 91 -4.30 -0.46 -1.90
CA LEU A 91 -3.88 -1.44 -0.91
C LEU A 91 -5.09 -2.28 -0.52
N ARG A 92 -5.06 -3.54 -0.93
CA ARG A 92 -6.14 -4.51 -0.70
C ARG A 92 -5.53 -5.83 -0.26
N VAL A 93 -6.20 -6.50 0.65
CA VAL A 93 -5.90 -7.88 1.05
C VAL A 93 -7.21 -8.67 1.05
N ALA A 94 -7.16 -9.89 0.55
CA ALA A 94 -8.32 -10.78 0.54
C ALA A 94 -8.94 -10.87 1.94
N ARG A 95 -10.27 -10.85 1.99
CA ARG A 95 -11.03 -10.73 3.24
C ARG A 95 -10.72 -11.86 4.23
N ASP A 96 -10.50 -13.08 3.73
CA ASP A 96 -10.17 -14.25 4.53
C ASP A 96 -8.72 -14.27 5.05
N LEU A 97 -7.87 -13.37 4.57
CA LEU A 97 -6.44 -13.31 4.91
C LEU A 97 -6.02 -11.97 5.54
N GLN A 98 -6.96 -11.20 6.04
CA GLN A 98 -6.64 -9.97 6.76
C GLN A 98 -5.93 -10.29 8.09
N ASN A 99 -5.07 -9.40 8.55
CA ASN A 99 -4.25 -9.55 9.76
C ASN A 99 -3.24 -10.71 9.71
N THR A 100 -2.77 -11.06 8.51
CA THR A 100 -1.81 -12.16 8.30
C THR A 100 -0.40 -11.66 7.95
N GLY A 101 -0.16 -10.34 7.92
CA GLY A 101 1.12 -9.76 7.54
C GLY A 101 1.27 -9.48 6.03
N ILE A 102 0.28 -9.80 5.21
CA ILE A 102 0.32 -9.55 3.76
C ILE A 102 0.38 -8.05 3.46
N ALA A 103 -0.42 -7.25 4.14
CA ALA A 103 -0.44 -5.80 3.94
C ALA A 103 0.92 -5.18 4.29
N ALA A 104 1.57 -5.63 5.36
CA ALA A 104 2.90 -5.17 5.74
C ALA A 104 3.93 -5.48 4.65
N ARG A 105 3.91 -6.68 4.07
CA ARG A 105 4.80 -7.07 2.98
C ARG A 105 4.58 -6.22 1.73
N LEU A 106 3.34 -5.93 1.40
CA LEU A 106 3.00 -5.04 0.28
C LEU A 106 3.52 -3.63 0.52
N LEU A 107 3.31 -3.08 1.71
CA LEU A 107 3.81 -1.75 2.08
C LEU A 107 5.35 -1.68 2.04
N GLU A 108 6.04 -2.68 2.56
CA GLU A 108 7.50 -2.75 2.52
C GLU A 108 8.02 -2.75 1.07
N THR A 109 7.36 -3.49 0.18
CA THR A 109 7.69 -3.51 -1.26
C THR A 109 7.52 -2.14 -1.89
N ALA A 110 6.40 -1.47 -1.62
CA ALA A 110 6.11 -0.13 -2.14
C ALA A 110 7.11 0.91 -1.61
N ILE A 111 7.44 0.85 -0.33
CA ILE A 111 8.43 1.75 0.30
C ILE A 111 9.81 1.57 -0.34
N ALA A 112 10.25 0.32 -0.54
CA ALA A 112 11.53 0.04 -1.19
C ALA A 112 11.58 0.59 -2.62
N HIS A 113 10.50 0.45 -3.38
CA HIS A 113 10.37 1.04 -4.72
C HIS A 113 10.49 2.56 -4.67
N CYS A 114 9.79 3.21 -3.75
CA CYS A 114 9.84 4.66 -3.60
C CYS A 114 11.24 5.17 -3.24
N LYS A 115 11.94 4.48 -2.37
CA LYS A 115 13.35 4.79 -2.04
C LYS A 115 14.24 4.67 -3.27
N HIS A 116 14.09 3.61 -4.03
CA HIS A 116 14.89 3.35 -5.23
C HIS A 116 14.66 4.43 -6.31
N HIS A 117 13.44 4.92 -6.45
CA HIS A 117 13.06 5.90 -7.46
C HIS A 117 13.19 7.36 -6.99
N GLY A 118 13.77 7.61 -5.83
CA GLY A 118 14.10 8.96 -5.37
C GLY A 118 12.93 9.78 -4.84
N TYR A 119 11.83 9.15 -4.50
CA TYR A 119 10.75 9.85 -3.80
C TYR A 119 11.22 10.30 -2.42
N LEU A 120 10.79 11.48 -2.00
CA LEU A 120 11.11 12.04 -0.69
C LEU A 120 10.01 11.78 0.34
N LYS A 121 8.80 11.48 -0.13
CA LYS A 121 7.63 11.34 0.72
C LYS A 121 6.64 10.36 0.08
N ILE A 122 6.01 9.56 0.94
CA ILE A 122 4.90 8.68 0.55
C ILE A 122 3.65 9.12 1.30
N ARG A 123 2.55 9.25 0.59
CA ARG A 123 1.25 9.60 1.15
C ARG A 123 0.26 8.46 0.97
N LEU A 124 -0.60 8.26 1.96
CA LEU A 124 -1.76 7.37 1.85
C LEU A 124 -2.92 7.87 2.68
N ASP A 125 -4.12 7.49 2.27
CA ASP A 125 -5.36 7.79 2.97
C ASP A 125 -6.07 6.49 3.36
N THR A 126 -6.77 6.49 4.49
CA THR A 126 -7.65 5.40 4.90
C THR A 126 -8.91 5.93 5.56
N ARG A 127 -9.94 5.11 5.67
CA ARG A 127 -11.17 5.46 6.37
C ARG A 127 -10.98 5.34 7.88
N PHE A 128 -11.64 6.21 8.62
CA PHE A 128 -11.59 6.24 10.07
C PHE A 128 -12.01 4.91 10.72
N GLU A 129 -12.97 4.20 10.13
CA GLU A 129 -13.48 2.94 10.67
C GLU A 129 -12.50 1.77 10.56
N LYS A 130 -11.33 1.98 9.98
CA LYS A 130 -10.31 0.94 9.79
C LYS A 130 -9.20 1.04 10.84
N ASP A 131 -9.54 0.87 12.12
CA ASP A 131 -8.58 0.93 13.24
C ASP A 131 -7.39 -0.04 13.05
N GLU A 132 -7.63 -1.22 12.50
CA GLU A 132 -6.59 -2.21 12.21
C GLU A 132 -5.57 -1.69 11.19
N ALA A 133 -6.04 -0.99 10.17
CA ALA A 133 -5.19 -0.38 9.17
C ALA A 133 -4.32 0.74 9.78
N VAL A 134 -4.91 1.55 10.65
CA VAL A 134 -4.19 2.61 11.37
C VAL A 134 -3.03 2.04 12.18
N GLY A 135 -3.28 0.98 12.93
CA GLY A 135 -2.23 0.31 13.71
C GLY A 135 -1.12 -0.27 12.83
N LEU A 136 -1.46 -0.81 11.67
CA LEU A 136 -0.50 -1.31 10.69
C LEU A 136 0.39 -0.18 10.16
N PHE A 137 -0.20 0.95 9.76
CA PHE A 137 0.57 2.07 9.20
C PHE A 137 1.54 2.64 10.23
N ASP A 138 1.11 2.77 11.47
CA ASP A 138 1.96 3.22 12.57
C ASP A 138 3.15 2.27 12.77
N ARG A 139 2.92 0.96 12.80
CA ARG A 139 3.98 -0.04 12.93
C ARG A 139 4.99 -0.04 11.78
N VAL A 140 4.53 0.23 10.56
CA VAL A 140 5.40 0.30 9.38
C VAL A 140 6.22 1.59 9.34
N GLY A 141 5.77 2.63 10.05
CA GLY A 141 6.49 3.89 10.18
C GLY A 141 5.81 5.10 9.58
N PHE A 142 4.56 4.96 9.14
CA PHE A 142 3.76 6.08 8.68
C PHE A 142 3.31 6.94 9.85
N GLN A 143 3.22 8.25 9.62
CA GLN A 143 2.74 9.22 10.60
C GLN A 143 1.36 9.74 10.18
N HIS A 144 0.43 9.76 11.14
CA HIS A 144 -0.86 10.40 10.94
C HIS A 144 -0.69 11.92 10.92
N THR A 145 -1.06 12.56 9.81
CA THR A 145 -0.91 14.00 9.65
C THR A 145 -2.17 14.77 9.92
N ARG A 146 -3.29 14.31 9.43
CA ARG A 146 -4.57 14.98 9.65
C ARG A 146 -5.75 14.07 9.35
N THR A 147 -6.91 14.48 9.87
CA THR A 147 -8.20 13.89 9.57
C THR A 147 -8.97 14.86 8.70
N ARG A 148 -9.46 14.38 7.56
CA ARG A 148 -10.40 15.13 6.71
C ARG A 148 -11.81 14.65 6.95
N SER A 149 -12.72 15.60 7.20
CA SER A 149 -14.14 15.31 7.28
C SER A 149 -14.81 15.68 5.97
N THR A 150 -15.40 14.71 5.31
CA THR A 150 -16.29 14.92 4.17
C THR A 150 -17.70 14.48 4.58
N PRO A 151 -18.78 14.94 3.90
CA PRO A 151 -20.13 14.51 4.26
C PRO A 151 -20.26 12.98 4.28
N GLY A 152 -20.51 12.44 5.50
CA GLY A 152 -20.68 11.01 5.72
C GLY A 152 -19.43 10.18 5.87
N LYS A 153 -18.22 10.76 5.83
CA LYS A 153 -16.95 10.01 5.95
C LYS A 153 -15.87 10.83 6.63
N GLN A 154 -15.05 10.15 7.43
CA GLN A 154 -13.78 10.69 7.91
C GLN A 154 -12.64 9.93 7.23
N LEU A 155 -11.69 10.69 6.68
CA LEU A 155 -10.49 10.16 6.06
C LEU A 155 -9.29 10.52 6.92
N LEU A 156 -8.45 9.53 7.18
CA LEU A 156 -7.18 9.69 7.87
C LEU A 156 -6.06 9.74 6.84
N GLU A 157 -5.28 10.82 6.87
CA GLU A 157 -4.12 10.97 6.00
C GLU A 157 -2.85 10.60 6.76
N PHE A 158 -2.02 9.79 6.12
CA PHE A 158 -0.72 9.35 6.61
C PHE A 158 0.37 9.72 5.63
N TYR A 159 1.57 9.92 6.13
CA TYR A 159 2.74 10.06 5.29
C TYR A 159 3.95 9.33 5.87
N PHE A 160 4.87 8.98 4.99
CA PHE A 160 6.16 8.40 5.31
C PHE A 160 7.25 9.31 4.74
N ASP A 161 8.14 9.78 5.59
CA ASP A 161 9.20 10.71 5.22
C ASP A 161 10.48 9.92 4.88
N LEU A 162 10.78 9.84 3.60
CA LEU A 162 11.98 9.14 3.11
C LEU A 162 13.26 9.99 3.23
N TYR A 163 13.10 11.30 3.28
CA TYR A 163 14.24 12.20 3.44
C TYR A 163 14.86 12.10 4.84
N ARG A 164 14.02 12.00 5.85
CA ARG A 164 14.40 11.96 7.24
C ARG A 164 15.19 10.69 7.62
N SER A 165 14.93 9.59 6.95
CA SER A 165 15.60 8.31 7.23
C SER A 165 17.07 8.27 6.82
N LYS A 166 17.54 9.22 6.01
CA LYS A 166 18.96 9.35 5.65
C LYS A 166 19.75 10.17 6.68
N ASP A 167 19.10 11.14 7.28
CA ASP A 167 19.76 12.03 8.26
C ASP A 167 19.83 11.41 9.66
N ASP A 168 18.85 10.58 10.02
CA ASP A 168 18.84 9.88 11.30
C ASP A 168 19.93 8.78 11.37
N ASP A 169 20.31 8.20 10.24
CA ASP A 169 21.39 7.23 10.14
C ASP A 169 22.79 7.90 10.17
N GLU A 170 22.91 9.17 9.79
CA GLU A 170 24.15 9.94 9.85
C GLU A 170 24.40 10.59 11.22
N ILE A 171 23.37 10.74 12.03
CA ILE A 171 23.45 11.36 13.37
C ILE A 171 23.49 10.29 14.48
N ALA A 172 23.83 9.05 14.17
CA ALA A 172 24.20 8.12 15.22
C ALA A 172 25.47 8.66 15.87
N PRO A 173 25.43 9.19 17.11
CA PRO A 173 26.63 9.74 17.70
C PRO A 173 27.61 8.62 17.93
N GLY A 174 28.69 8.66 17.21
CA GLY A 174 29.87 7.95 17.60
C GLY A 174 30.31 8.54 18.93
N SER A 175 29.77 8.01 19.99
CA SER A 175 30.24 8.35 21.30
C SER A 175 31.44 7.50 21.69
#